data_52a312bd599d4d341a2882b3fca3bb2e
#
_entry.id   52a312bd599d4d341a2882b3fca3bb2e
#
_cell.length_a   1.000
_cell.length_b   1.000
_cell.length_c   1.000
_cell.angle_alpha   90.00
_cell.angle_beta   90.00
_cell.angle_gamma   90.00
#
_symmetry.space_group_name_H-M   'P 1'
#
loop_
_entity.id
_entity.type
_entity.pdbx_description
1 polymer ?
#
loop_
_entity_poly.entity_id
_entity_poly.type
_entity_poly.pdbx_seq_one_letter_code
_entity_poly.pdbx_strand_id
1 'polypeptide(L)'
;GIRNYFTGEGQALCEIRKVVIQKRVDDHNQTNKRGIAIMNFGILVLLIAIILFALLAFKQLSALILAPVVTIFVLICSGIPIMEGLQDMFMPAAADYVSKYFLTFFVGALFGAVYQFTGAAESIARFIGGLCHGKFVAPIIMCITGILTFGGVSGFVVFFVIYPIALNLFKESNLTRRLIPAAISAGCWTWSMSAPGSPSIQNVIAIKSLGTLSTAAFVPSLIVSIIEFLLIFVWLEYRARKFTKNGYYFDDARLK
;
A
#
# COMPACT_ATOMS: atom_id res chain seq x y z
N GLY A 1 71.29 39.28 -5.87
CA GLY A 1 71.14 38.13 -4.95
C GLY A 1 69.79 38.05 -4.26
N ILE A 2 68.97 39.09 -4.15
CA ILE A 2 67.75 39.12 -3.33
C ILE A 2 66.49 38.70 -4.15
N ARG A 3 66.53 38.81 -5.46
CA ARG A 3 65.38 38.53 -6.34
C ARG A 3 65.05 37.03 -6.50
N ASN A 4 66.03 36.13 -6.28
CA ASN A 4 65.85 34.68 -6.46
C ASN A 4 65.34 33.98 -5.17
N TYR A 5 65.42 34.60 -4.01
CA TYR A 5 64.90 34.03 -2.76
C TYR A 5 63.37 34.11 -2.69
N PHE A 6 62.75 35.19 -3.14
CA PHE A 6 61.29 35.38 -3.15
C PHE A 6 60.54 34.50 -4.13
N THR A 7 61.18 34.03 -5.23
CA THR A 7 60.54 33.17 -6.21
C THR A 7 60.48 31.71 -5.76
N GLY A 8 61.45 31.23 -4.95
CA GLY A 8 61.47 29.86 -4.43
C GLY A 8 60.44 29.60 -3.34
N GLU A 9 60.26 30.54 -2.40
CA GLU A 9 59.26 30.43 -1.34
C GLU A 9 57.83 30.52 -1.86
N GLY A 10 57.56 31.36 -2.87
CA GLY A 10 56.26 31.47 -3.51
C GLY A 10 55.89 30.22 -4.27
N GLN A 11 56.83 29.54 -4.92
CA GLN A 11 56.59 28.25 -5.59
C GLN A 11 56.35 27.13 -4.61
N ALA A 12 57.14 27.06 -3.51
CA ALA A 12 56.95 26.05 -2.47
C ALA A 12 55.56 26.18 -1.76
N LEU A 13 55.14 27.42 -1.47
CA LEU A 13 53.80 27.69 -0.91
C LEU A 13 52.67 27.34 -1.89
N CYS A 14 52.85 27.57 -3.16
CA CYS A 14 51.88 27.18 -4.21
C CYS A 14 51.75 25.66 -4.34
N GLU A 15 52.85 24.91 -4.24
CA GLU A 15 52.85 23.44 -4.28
C GLU A 15 52.22 22.86 -2.98
N ILE A 16 52.56 23.38 -1.81
CA ILE A 16 51.94 22.97 -0.55
C ILE A 16 50.42 23.22 -0.60
N ARG A 17 49.98 24.37 -1.12
CA ARG A 17 48.57 24.70 -1.26
C ARG A 17 47.84 23.74 -2.21
N LYS A 18 48.44 23.36 -3.33
CA LYS A 18 47.89 22.38 -4.27
C LYS A 18 47.76 21.02 -3.58
N VAL A 19 48.75 20.53 -2.88
CA VAL A 19 48.73 19.24 -2.15
C VAL A 19 47.65 19.23 -1.09
N VAL A 20 47.51 20.31 -0.30
CA VAL A 20 46.47 20.42 0.73
C VAL A 20 45.06 20.46 0.10
N ILE A 21 44.88 21.19 -0.99
CA ILE A 21 43.59 21.23 -1.70
C ILE A 21 43.27 19.85 -2.27
N GLN A 22 44.24 19.20 -2.94
CA GLN A 22 44.04 17.87 -3.52
C GLN A 22 43.66 16.84 -2.44
N LYS A 23 44.36 16.82 -1.30
CA LYS A 23 44.05 15.93 -0.17
C LYS A 23 42.65 16.16 0.36
N ARG A 24 42.19 17.41 0.45
CA ARG A 24 40.84 17.75 0.93
C ARG A 24 39.77 17.31 -0.07
N VAL A 25 40.05 17.43 -1.37
CA VAL A 25 39.15 16.93 -2.42
C VAL A 25 39.06 15.40 -2.42
N ASP A 26 40.19 14.71 -2.23
CA ASP A 26 40.23 13.26 -2.18
C ASP A 26 39.53 12.71 -0.93
N ASP A 27 39.70 13.35 0.23
CA ASP A 27 38.97 13.00 1.46
C ASP A 27 37.46 13.20 1.30
N HIS A 28 37.04 14.30 0.66
CA HIS A 28 35.63 14.56 0.39
C HIS A 28 35.04 13.54 -0.59
N ASN A 29 35.79 13.18 -1.64
CA ASN A 29 35.37 12.16 -2.62
C ASN A 29 35.28 10.75 -1.99
N GLN A 30 36.20 10.41 -1.08
CA GLN A 30 36.15 9.13 -0.36
C GLN A 30 34.95 9.08 0.58
N THR A 31 34.69 10.16 1.32
CA THR A 31 33.53 10.27 2.21
C THR A 31 32.23 10.16 1.44
N ASN A 32 32.13 10.80 0.28
CA ASN A 32 30.96 10.73 -0.59
C ASN A 32 30.76 9.31 -1.17
N LYS A 33 31.82 8.65 -1.63
CA LYS A 33 31.76 7.26 -2.13
C LYS A 33 31.32 6.29 -1.03
N ARG A 34 31.83 6.44 0.19
CA ARG A 34 31.38 5.62 1.34
C ARG A 34 29.92 5.87 1.68
N GLY A 35 29.47 7.13 1.67
CA GLY A 35 28.07 7.49 1.88
C GLY A 35 27.14 6.87 0.86
N ILE A 36 27.52 6.91 -0.43
CA ILE A 36 26.76 6.28 -1.52
C ILE A 36 26.72 4.75 -1.37
N ALA A 37 27.84 4.13 -1.00
CA ALA A 37 27.92 2.68 -0.80
C ALA A 37 27.02 2.22 0.36
N ILE A 38 27.04 2.94 1.49
CA ILE A 38 26.18 2.67 2.65
C ILE A 38 24.70 2.87 2.29
N MET A 39 24.38 3.93 1.54
CA MET A 39 23.01 4.18 1.07
C MET A 39 22.51 3.07 0.14
N ASN A 40 23.34 2.64 -0.81
CA ASN A 40 23.00 1.54 -1.73
C ASN A 40 22.82 0.21 -0.98
N PHE A 41 23.64 -0.07 0.03
CA PHE A 41 23.49 -1.23 0.90
C PHE A 41 22.18 -1.18 1.70
N GLY A 42 21.85 -0.03 2.27
CA GLY A 42 20.57 0.17 2.99
C GLY A 42 19.35 -0.05 2.08
N ILE A 43 19.39 0.45 0.86
CA ILE A 43 18.33 0.22 -0.15
C ILE A 43 18.20 -1.27 -0.47
N LEU A 44 19.32 -1.98 -0.66
CA LEU A 44 19.32 -3.41 -0.92
C LEU A 44 18.68 -4.20 0.24
N VAL A 45 19.06 -3.90 1.47
CA VAL A 45 18.48 -4.52 2.69
C VAL A 45 16.98 -4.26 2.75
N LEU A 46 16.53 -3.03 2.44
CA LEU A 46 15.11 -2.67 2.41
C LEU A 46 14.34 -3.47 1.35
N LEU A 47 14.88 -3.60 0.14
CA LEU A 47 14.26 -4.41 -0.92
C LEU A 47 14.14 -5.88 -0.53
N ILE A 48 15.19 -6.45 0.07
CA ILE A 48 15.15 -7.84 0.57
C ILE A 48 14.11 -7.97 1.68
N ALA A 49 14.03 -7.00 2.59
CA ALA A 49 13.03 -6.99 3.66
C ALA A 49 11.59 -6.96 3.13
N ILE A 50 11.32 -6.18 2.08
CA ILE A 50 10.00 -6.14 1.42
C ILE A 50 9.67 -7.48 0.78
N ILE A 51 10.63 -8.10 0.08
CA ILE A 51 10.46 -9.43 -0.52
C ILE A 51 10.21 -10.47 0.58
N LEU A 52 10.99 -10.46 1.64
CA LEU A 52 10.84 -11.36 2.79
C LEU A 52 9.46 -11.19 3.43
N PHE A 53 9.04 -9.94 3.66
CA PHE A 53 7.70 -9.63 4.16
C PHE A 53 6.61 -10.25 3.28
N ALA A 54 6.68 -10.05 1.95
CA ALA A 54 5.73 -10.61 1.01
C ALA A 54 5.72 -12.15 1.05
N LEU A 55 6.89 -12.81 1.03
CA LEU A 55 7.00 -14.26 1.09
C LEU A 55 6.41 -14.85 2.38
N LEU A 56 6.68 -14.22 3.52
CA LEU A 56 6.13 -14.65 4.81
C LEU A 56 4.62 -14.39 4.90
N ALA A 57 4.13 -13.29 4.31
CA ALA A 57 2.70 -12.99 4.22
C ALA A 57 1.96 -14.05 3.39
N PHE A 58 2.54 -14.53 2.29
CA PHE A 58 1.97 -15.65 1.52
C PHE A 58 1.89 -16.95 2.31
N LYS A 59 2.74 -17.14 3.34
CA LYS A 59 2.64 -18.27 4.26
C LYS A 59 1.56 -18.10 5.34
N GLN A 60 0.70 -17.09 5.22
CA GLN A 60 -0.43 -16.83 6.15
C GLN A 60 0.01 -16.51 7.60
N LEU A 61 1.23 -16.02 7.80
CA LEU A 61 1.69 -15.57 9.11
C LEU A 61 0.93 -14.30 9.52
N SER A 62 0.57 -14.20 10.80
CA SER A 62 -0.08 -13.00 11.34
C SER A 62 0.79 -11.76 11.16
N ALA A 63 0.19 -10.66 10.70
CA ALA A 63 0.87 -9.38 10.53
C ALA A 63 1.56 -8.87 11.82
N LEU A 64 1.00 -9.20 12.99
CA LEU A 64 1.57 -8.86 14.30
C LEU A 64 2.92 -9.55 14.56
N ILE A 65 3.11 -10.76 14.03
CA ILE A 65 4.37 -11.50 14.13
C ILE A 65 5.31 -11.09 12.99
N LEU A 66 4.76 -10.85 11.82
CA LEU A 66 5.48 -10.55 10.61
C LEU A 66 6.33 -9.27 10.72
N ALA A 67 5.74 -8.20 11.26
CA ALA A 67 6.41 -6.92 11.39
C ALA A 67 7.65 -6.98 12.30
N PRO A 68 7.60 -7.51 13.55
CA PRO A 68 8.79 -7.67 14.38
C PRO A 68 9.85 -8.59 13.77
N VAL A 69 9.46 -9.70 13.13
CA VAL A 69 10.41 -10.64 12.50
C VAL A 69 11.20 -9.96 11.38
N VAL A 70 10.51 -9.24 10.49
CA VAL A 70 11.20 -8.51 9.41
C VAL A 70 12.06 -7.36 9.97
N THR A 71 11.60 -6.70 11.01
CA THR A 71 12.39 -5.66 11.70
C THR A 71 13.69 -6.24 12.26
N ILE A 72 13.64 -7.37 12.97
CA ILE A 72 14.83 -8.05 13.50
C ILE A 72 15.79 -8.41 12.37
N PHE A 73 15.29 -8.93 11.25
CA PHE A 73 16.12 -9.19 10.07
C PHE A 73 16.85 -7.94 9.57
N VAL A 74 16.14 -6.81 9.46
CA VAL A 74 16.74 -5.53 9.03
C VAL A 74 17.80 -5.06 10.03
N LEU A 75 17.54 -5.16 11.34
CA LEU A 75 18.49 -4.76 12.39
C LEU A 75 19.78 -5.58 12.32
N ILE A 76 19.68 -6.90 12.16
CA ILE A 76 20.83 -7.78 12.01
C ILE A 76 21.65 -7.41 10.76
N CYS A 77 21.00 -7.21 9.62
CA CYS A 77 21.67 -6.83 8.38
C CYS A 77 22.33 -5.45 8.46
N SER A 78 21.74 -4.53 9.25
CA SER A 78 22.26 -3.18 9.44
C SER A 78 23.31 -3.08 10.54
N GLY A 79 23.58 -4.17 11.27
CA GLY A 79 24.56 -4.18 12.38
C GLY A 79 24.11 -3.41 13.63
N ILE A 80 22.80 -3.17 13.78
CA ILE A 80 22.22 -2.45 14.93
C ILE A 80 21.90 -3.48 16.03
N PRO A 81 22.23 -3.22 17.30
CA PRO A 81 21.84 -4.10 18.41
C PRO A 81 20.32 -4.29 18.45
N ILE A 82 19.85 -5.53 18.51
CA ILE A 82 18.43 -5.88 18.35
C ILE A 82 17.58 -5.17 19.41
N MET A 83 18.03 -5.13 20.67
CA MET A 83 17.26 -4.52 21.76
C MET A 83 17.12 -3.01 21.58
N GLU A 84 18.22 -2.33 21.25
CA GLU A 84 18.23 -0.89 20.95
C GLU A 84 17.34 -0.57 19.74
N GLY A 85 17.50 -1.32 18.64
CA GLY A 85 16.67 -1.13 17.45
C GLY A 85 15.18 -1.36 17.71
N LEU A 86 14.80 -2.33 18.54
CA LEU A 86 13.41 -2.56 18.89
C LEU A 86 12.86 -1.50 19.84
N GLN A 87 13.60 -1.12 20.88
CA GLN A 87 13.10 -0.18 21.90
C GLN A 87 13.16 1.28 21.44
N ASP A 88 14.24 1.68 20.80
CA ASP A 88 14.50 3.10 20.50
C ASP A 88 14.10 3.50 19.07
N MET A 89 13.89 2.54 18.16
CA MET A 89 13.53 2.82 16.78
C MET A 89 12.15 2.26 16.44
N PHE A 90 11.92 0.94 16.59
CA PHE A 90 10.68 0.29 16.16
C PHE A 90 9.49 0.70 17.02
N MET A 91 9.59 0.59 18.35
CA MET A 91 8.47 0.89 19.25
C MET A 91 8.04 2.37 19.21
N PRO A 92 8.96 3.36 19.23
CA PRO A 92 8.57 4.76 19.08
C PRO A 92 7.93 5.06 17.72
N ALA A 93 8.45 4.49 16.63
CA ALA A 93 7.87 4.67 15.30
C ALA A 93 6.47 4.06 15.19
N ALA A 94 6.25 2.89 15.77
CA ALA A 94 4.94 2.24 15.84
C ALA A 94 3.93 3.05 16.68
N ALA A 95 4.37 3.56 17.84
CA ALA A 95 3.55 4.40 18.72
C ALA A 95 3.18 5.73 18.04
N ASP A 96 4.13 6.38 17.37
CA ASP A 96 3.90 7.61 16.61
C ASP A 96 2.90 7.39 15.48
N TYR A 97 3.03 6.28 14.72
CA TYR A 97 2.08 5.91 13.68
C TYR A 97 0.67 5.72 14.25
N VAL A 98 0.53 4.94 15.32
CA VAL A 98 -0.77 4.73 15.97
C VAL A 98 -1.34 6.04 16.46
N SER A 99 -0.56 6.86 17.16
CA SER A 99 -1.01 8.15 17.69
C SER A 99 -1.50 9.10 16.59
N LYS A 100 -0.78 9.18 15.47
CA LYS A 100 -1.14 10.06 14.33
C LYS A 100 -2.43 9.65 13.62
N TYR A 101 -2.69 8.35 13.55
CA TYR A 101 -3.79 7.81 12.72
C TYR A 101 -4.92 7.19 13.54
N PHE A 102 -4.77 7.07 14.86
CA PHE A 102 -5.74 6.43 15.75
C PHE A 102 -7.17 6.97 15.57
N LEU A 103 -7.32 8.29 15.59
CA LEU A 103 -8.63 8.92 15.44
C LEU A 103 -9.27 8.60 14.08
N THR A 104 -8.47 8.62 13.01
CA THR A 104 -8.94 8.28 11.66
C THR A 104 -9.40 6.82 11.58
N PHE A 105 -8.64 5.89 12.16
CA PHE A 105 -9.01 4.48 12.19
C PHE A 105 -10.24 4.23 13.07
N PHE A 106 -10.28 4.86 14.24
CA PHE A 106 -11.38 4.73 15.20
C PHE A 106 -12.71 5.24 14.62
N VAL A 107 -12.72 6.46 14.06
CA VAL A 107 -13.92 7.04 13.46
C VAL A 107 -14.36 6.23 12.23
N GLY A 108 -13.42 5.78 11.39
CA GLY A 108 -13.73 4.90 10.25
C GLY A 108 -14.33 3.57 10.68
N ALA A 109 -13.78 2.93 11.71
CA ALA A 109 -14.32 1.69 12.25
C ALA A 109 -15.71 1.89 12.90
N LEU A 110 -15.89 3.00 13.64
CA LEU A 110 -17.17 3.36 14.25
C LEU A 110 -18.24 3.59 13.17
N PHE A 111 -17.91 4.33 12.13
CA PHE A 111 -18.80 4.56 10.99
C PHE A 111 -19.19 3.25 10.31
N GLY A 112 -18.22 2.36 10.04
CA GLY A 112 -18.49 1.03 9.51
C GLY A 112 -19.40 0.18 10.41
N ALA A 113 -19.17 0.23 11.73
CA ALA A 113 -20.02 -0.46 12.70
C ALA A 113 -21.47 0.09 12.68
N VAL A 114 -21.65 1.42 12.64
CA VAL A 114 -22.99 2.04 12.52
C VAL A 114 -23.69 1.59 11.24
N TYR A 115 -22.99 1.58 10.10
CA TYR A 115 -23.54 1.10 8.82
C TYR A 115 -23.99 -0.37 8.91
N GLN A 116 -23.24 -1.20 9.62
CA GLN A 116 -23.58 -2.60 9.84
C GLN A 116 -24.77 -2.77 10.77
N PHE A 117 -24.77 -2.09 11.93
CA PHE A 117 -25.85 -2.20 12.92
C PHE A 117 -27.17 -1.61 12.44
N THR A 118 -27.13 -0.55 11.64
CA THR A 118 -28.35 0.07 11.06
C THR A 118 -28.91 -0.71 9.87
N GLY A 119 -28.18 -1.68 9.32
CA GLY A 119 -28.55 -2.37 8.09
C GLY A 119 -28.45 -1.51 6.83
N ALA A 120 -27.87 -0.31 6.93
CA ALA A 120 -27.75 0.60 5.79
C ALA A 120 -26.91 0.00 4.66
N ALA A 121 -25.77 -0.65 4.98
CA ALA A 121 -24.94 -1.34 3.99
C ALA A 121 -25.71 -2.46 3.26
N GLU A 122 -26.50 -3.24 3.99
CA GLU A 122 -27.33 -4.31 3.43
C GLU A 122 -28.43 -3.74 2.54
N SER A 123 -29.09 -2.65 2.96
CA SER A 123 -30.13 -1.98 2.17
C SER A 123 -29.60 -1.45 0.84
N ILE A 124 -28.44 -0.80 0.85
CA ILE A 124 -27.74 -0.33 -0.36
C ILE A 124 -27.42 -1.52 -1.28
N ALA A 125 -26.87 -2.60 -0.72
CA ALA A 125 -26.52 -3.77 -1.51
C ALA A 125 -27.73 -4.47 -2.15
N ARG A 126 -28.83 -4.60 -1.41
CA ARG A 126 -30.10 -5.16 -1.94
C ARG A 126 -30.67 -4.28 -3.04
N PHE A 127 -30.68 -2.95 -2.85
CA PHE A 127 -31.18 -2.01 -3.84
C PHE A 127 -30.41 -2.12 -5.15
N ILE A 128 -29.08 -2.06 -5.11
CA ILE A 128 -28.23 -2.17 -6.31
C ILE A 128 -28.32 -3.57 -6.92
N GLY A 129 -28.33 -4.62 -6.11
CA GLY A 129 -28.48 -6.01 -6.58
C GLY A 129 -29.81 -6.23 -7.31
N GLY A 130 -30.91 -5.65 -6.79
CA GLY A 130 -32.23 -5.72 -7.40
C GLY A 130 -32.35 -5.04 -8.77
N LEU A 131 -31.54 -4.02 -9.03
CA LEU A 131 -31.53 -3.31 -10.32
C LEU A 131 -31.00 -4.18 -11.48
N CYS A 132 -30.26 -5.22 -11.20
CA CYS A 132 -29.44 -5.90 -12.21
C CYS A 132 -29.98 -7.29 -12.64
N HIS A 133 -31.12 -7.73 -12.11
CA HIS A 133 -31.85 -8.93 -12.56
C HIS A 133 -30.96 -10.17 -12.79
N GLY A 134 -29.97 -10.40 -11.92
CA GLY A 134 -29.07 -11.57 -12.01
C GLY A 134 -27.99 -11.50 -13.09
N LYS A 135 -27.88 -10.41 -13.85
CA LYS A 135 -26.79 -10.17 -14.81
C LYS A 135 -25.66 -9.35 -14.15
N PHE A 136 -24.42 -9.59 -14.59
CA PHE A 136 -23.24 -8.83 -14.14
C PHE A 136 -23.01 -8.87 -12.61
N VAL A 137 -23.33 -9.99 -11.93
CA VAL A 137 -23.31 -10.07 -10.47
C VAL A 137 -21.93 -9.75 -9.87
N ALA A 138 -20.85 -10.25 -10.47
CA ALA A 138 -19.50 -9.96 -9.97
C ALA A 138 -19.11 -8.47 -10.13
N PRO A 139 -19.32 -7.81 -11.27
CA PRO A 139 -19.17 -6.36 -11.41
C PRO A 139 -20.05 -5.54 -10.47
N ILE A 140 -21.28 -6.00 -10.18
CA ILE A 140 -22.19 -5.32 -9.26
C ILE A 140 -21.64 -5.31 -7.84
N ILE A 141 -21.15 -6.45 -7.36
CA ILE A 141 -20.49 -6.53 -6.05
C ILE A 141 -19.29 -5.57 -6.00
N MET A 142 -18.51 -5.47 -7.07
CA MET A 142 -17.44 -4.48 -7.19
C MET A 142 -17.97 -3.04 -7.06
N CYS A 143 -19.07 -2.71 -7.70
CA CYS A 143 -19.68 -1.37 -7.62
C CYS A 143 -20.15 -1.07 -6.20
N ILE A 144 -20.88 -2.00 -5.56
CA ILE A 144 -21.40 -1.85 -4.19
C ILE A 144 -20.25 -1.61 -3.21
N THR A 145 -19.24 -2.48 -3.25
CA THR A 145 -18.11 -2.43 -2.34
C THR A 145 -17.26 -1.17 -2.55
N GLY A 146 -17.09 -0.75 -3.80
CA GLY A 146 -16.38 0.46 -4.13
C GLY A 146 -17.12 1.74 -3.69
N ILE A 147 -18.43 1.80 -3.85
CA ILE A 147 -19.26 2.94 -3.38
C ILE A 147 -19.19 3.04 -1.85
N LEU A 148 -19.32 1.92 -1.14
CA LEU A 148 -19.24 1.90 0.33
C LEU A 148 -17.85 2.35 0.82
N THR A 149 -16.79 1.85 0.17
CA THR A 149 -15.42 2.22 0.53
C THR A 149 -15.14 3.68 0.20
N PHE A 150 -15.59 4.18 -0.95
CA PHE A 150 -15.49 5.59 -1.31
C PHE A 150 -16.30 6.48 -0.34
N GLY A 151 -17.41 5.97 0.17
CA GLY A 151 -18.20 6.59 1.24
C GLY A 151 -17.51 6.63 2.61
N GLY A 152 -16.28 6.10 2.74
CA GLY A 152 -15.47 6.14 3.96
C GLY A 152 -15.54 4.88 4.84
N VAL A 153 -16.28 3.85 4.43
CA VAL A 153 -16.29 2.57 5.15
C VAL A 153 -14.98 1.82 4.88
N SER A 154 -14.33 1.34 5.95
CA SER A 154 -13.11 0.55 5.78
C SER A 154 -13.36 -0.68 4.90
N GLY A 155 -12.48 -0.93 3.92
CA GLY A 155 -12.58 -2.10 3.02
C GLY A 155 -12.66 -3.44 3.77
N PHE A 156 -12.01 -3.56 4.92
CA PHE A 156 -12.13 -4.77 5.77
C PHE A 156 -13.54 -4.93 6.33
N VAL A 157 -14.17 -3.86 6.80
CA VAL A 157 -15.56 -3.90 7.28
C VAL A 157 -16.51 -4.21 6.14
N VAL A 158 -16.34 -3.54 4.99
CA VAL A 158 -17.14 -3.79 3.78
C VAL A 158 -17.06 -5.26 3.37
N PHE A 159 -15.88 -5.88 3.46
CA PHE A 159 -15.69 -7.29 3.12
C PHE A 159 -16.60 -8.19 3.96
N PHE A 160 -16.63 -8.02 5.28
CA PHE A 160 -17.45 -8.82 6.18
C PHE A 160 -18.96 -8.59 5.97
N VAL A 161 -19.37 -7.34 5.73
CA VAL A 161 -20.77 -6.99 5.54
C VAL A 161 -21.32 -7.51 4.22
N ILE A 162 -20.54 -7.35 3.14
CA ILE A 162 -20.99 -7.69 1.78
C ILE A 162 -20.84 -9.17 1.46
N TYR A 163 -19.94 -9.89 2.14
CA TYR A 163 -19.70 -11.29 1.84
C TYR A 163 -20.97 -12.16 1.88
N PRO A 164 -21.84 -12.12 2.92
CA PRO A 164 -23.09 -12.86 2.95
C PRO A 164 -24.05 -12.50 1.82
N ILE A 165 -24.11 -11.21 1.48
CA ILE A 165 -24.97 -10.70 0.39
C ILE A 165 -24.41 -11.17 -0.97
N ALA A 166 -23.12 -11.07 -1.17
CA ALA A 166 -22.45 -11.57 -2.37
C ALA A 166 -22.67 -13.08 -2.53
N LEU A 167 -22.60 -13.83 -1.44
CA LEU A 167 -22.86 -15.28 -1.44
C LEU A 167 -24.27 -15.60 -1.95
N ASN A 168 -25.30 -14.89 -1.49
CA ASN A 168 -26.67 -15.06 -1.95
C ASN A 168 -26.84 -14.69 -3.42
N LEU A 169 -26.34 -13.55 -3.85
CA LEU A 169 -26.42 -13.11 -5.24
C LEU A 169 -25.70 -14.08 -6.21
N PHE A 170 -24.55 -14.60 -5.82
CA PHE A 170 -23.79 -15.58 -6.57
C PHE A 170 -24.52 -16.93 -6.63
N LYS A 171 -25.21 -17.31 -5.54
CA LYS A 171 -26.05 -18.52 -5.48
C LYS A 171 -27.24 -18.42 -6.45
N GLU A 172 -27.99 -17.31 -6.39
CA GLU A 172 -29.14 -17.06 -7.29
C GLU A 172 -28.73 -17.08 -8.77
N SER A 173 -27.54 -16.56 -9.10
CA SER A 173 -27.00 -16.52 -10.45
C SER A 173 -26.20 -17.75 -10.84
N ASN A 174 -26.10 -18.74 -9.95
CA ASN A 174 -25.31 -19.97 -10.12
C ASN A 174 -23.84 -19.72 -10.53
N LEU A 175 -23.24 -18.65 -10.03
CA LEU A 175 -21.83 -18.29 -10.28
C LEU A 175 -20.91 -18.90 -9.23
N THR A 176 -19.71 -19.26 -9.63
CA THR A 176 -18.72 -19.87 -8.72
C THR A 176 -18.31 -18.94 -7.58
N ARG A 177 -18.33 -19.45 -6.35
CA ARG A 177 -17.90 -18.74 -5.11
C ARG A 177 -16.46 -18.21 -5.17
N ARG A 178 -15.61 -18.79 -6.02
CA ARG A 178 -14.20 -18.39 -6.20
C ARG A 178 -14.03 -16.93 -6.63
N LEU A 179 -15.03 -16.35 -7.25
CA LEU A 179 -14.97 -14.98 -7.77
C LEU A 179 -15.41 -13.93 -6.74
N ILE A 180 -16.06 -14.33 -5.64
CA ILE A 180 -16.55 -13.42 -4.58
C ILE A 180 -15.42 -12.58 -3.97
N PRO A 181 -14.31 -13.18 -3.47
CA PRO A 181 -13.22 -12.37 -2.90
C PRO A 181 -12.63 -11.39 -3.92
N ALA A 182 -12.49 -11.81 -5.18
CA ALA A 182 -11.96 -10.94 -6.23
C ALA A 182 -12.90 -9.77 -6.52
N ALA A 183 -14.22 -10.00 -6.57
CA ALA A 183 -15.20 -8.94 -6.81
C ALA A 183 -15.23 -7.91 -5.66
N ILE A 184 -15.21 -8.38 -4.40
CA ILE A 184 -15.18 -7.50 -3.23
C ILE A 184 -13.86 -6.71 -3.18
N SER A 185 -12.72 -7.39 -3.33
CA SER A 185 -11.40 -6.75 -3.31
C SER A 185 -11.24 -5.72 -4.42
N ALA A 186 -11.75 -6.01 -5.60
CA ALA A 186 -11.71 -5.09 -6.74
C ALA A 186 -12.50 -3.81 -6.49
N GLY A 187 -13.57 -3.84 -5.72
CA GLY A 187 -14.28 -2.62 -5.32
C GLY A 187 -13.56 -1.87 -4.20
N CYS A 188 -13.11 -2.59 -3.16
CA CYS A 188 -12.55 -1.96 -1.97
C CYS A 188 -11.17 -1.34 -2.17
N TRP A 189 -10.31 -1.91 -3.03
CA TRP A 189 -8.87 -1.58 -3.06
C TRP A 189 -8.33 -1.17 -4.43
N THR A 190 -9.18 -0.78 -5.39
CA THR A 190 -8.74 -0.28 -6.69
C THR A 190 -9.35 1.07 -7.02
N TRP A 191 -10.27 1.17 -7.95
CA TRP A 191 -10.84 2.41 -8.45
C TRP A 191 -11.42 3.33 -7.35
N SER A 192 -11.95 2.76 -6.26
CA SER A 192 -12.45 3.54 -5.13
C SER A 192 -11.35 4.25 -4.35
N MET A 193 -10.12 3.74 -4.39
CA MET A 193 -8.96 4.35 -3.74
C MET A 193 -8.25 5.35 -4.66
N SER A 194 -8.18 5.07 -5.96
CA SER A 194 -7.57 5.96 -6.94
C SER A 194 -8.48 7.14 -7.35
N ALA A 195 -9.77 7.07 -7.01
CA ALA A 195 -10.72 8.13 -7.29
C ALA A 195 -10.37 9.44 -6.54
N PRO A 196 -10.57 10.62 -7.17
CA PRO A 196 -10.19 11.90 -6.58
C PRO A 196 -10.96 12.15 -5.29
N GLY A 197 -10.24 12.59 -4.24
CA GLY A 197 -10.83 12.86 -2.93
C GLY A 197 -11.17 11.60 -2.11
N SER A 198 -10.73 10.42 -2.54
CA SER A 198 -10.98 9.18 -1.80
C SER A 198 -10.48 9.26 -0.36
N PRO A 199 -11.35 8.99 0.65
CA PRO A 199 -11.01 9.07 2.07
C PRO A 199 -10.28 7.83 2.57
N SER A 200 -9.73 7.00 1.68
CA SER A 200 -9.00 5.80 2.07
C SER A 200 -7.79 6.11 2.95
N ILE A 201 -7.51 5.23 3.90
CA ILE A 201 -6.42 5.39 4.87
C ILE A 201 -5.07 5.61 4.16
N GLN A 202 -4.81 4.88 3.08
CA GLN A 202 -3.60 5.00 2.27
C GLN A 202 -3.43 6.41 1.71
N ASN A 203 -4.50 7.00 1.20
CA ASN A 203 -4.50 8.36 0.69
C ASN A 203 -4.30 9.37 1.82
N VAL A 204 -4.96 9.21 2.96
CA VAL A 204 -4.79 10.09 4.13
C VAL A 204 -3.35 10.08 4.63
N ILE A 205 -2.69 8.91 4.66
CA ILE A 205 -1.28 8.80 5.04
C ILE A 205 -0.39 9.56 4.04
N ALA A 206 -0.60 9.35 2.74
CA ALA A 206 0.16 10.02 1.69
C ALA A 206 -0.03 11.55 1.73
N ILE A 207 -1.26 12.03 1.86
CA ILE A 207 -1.62 13.45 1.98
C ILE A 207 -0.90 14.09 3.17
N LYS A 208 -0.95 13.46 4.35
CA LYS A 208 -0.29 13.97 5.57
C LYS A 208 1.23 13.96 5.43
N SER A 209 1.81 12.94 4.81
CA SER A 209 3.26 12.82 4.65
C SER A 209 3.84 13.80 3.63
N LEU A 210 3.09 14.09 2.58
CA LEU A 210 3.50 14.98 1.48
C LEU A 210 3.00 16.43 1.65
N GLY A 211 2.11 16.68 2.62
CA GLY A 211 1.50 18.01 2.82
C GLY A 211 0.62 18.48 1.64
N THR A 212 0.02 17.54 0.90
CA THR A 212 -0.81 17.83 -0.28
C THR A 212 -2.29 17.88 0.07
N LEU A 213 -3.11 18.42 -0.84
CA LEU A 213 -4.56 18.37 -0.73
C LEU A 213 -5.09 16.99 -1.20
N SER A 214 -6.25 16.57 -0.68
CA SER A 214 -6.92 15.34 -1.13
C SER A 214 -7.31 15.37 -2.61
N THR A 215 -7.38 16.54 -3.20
CA THR A 215 -7.73 16.76 -4.61
C THR A 215 -6.54 17.20 -5.48
N ALA A 216 -5.31 17.12 -4.97
CA ALA A 216 -4.10 17.60 -5.65
C ALA A 216 -3.91 17.04 -7.07
N ALA A 217 -4.34 15.80 -7.30
CA ALA A 217 -4.23 15.12 -8.60
C ALA A 217 -5.62 14.81 -9.18
N PHE A 218 -6.56 15.74 -9.12
CA PHE A 218 -7.98 15.49 -9.47
C PHE A 218 -8.15 14.90 -10.87
N VAL A 219 -7.62 15.54 -11.90
CA VAL A 219 -7.79 15.09 -13.30
C VAL A 219 -7.10 13.73 -13.57
N PRO A 220 -5.82 13.53 -13.23
CA PRO A 220 -5.20 12.22 -13.37
C PRO A 220 -5.92 11.12 -12.59
N SER A 221 -6.32 11.39 -11.35
CA SER A 221 -7.04 10.42 -10.51
C SER A 221 -8.40 10.04 -11.12
N LEU A 222 -9.12 11.00 -11.67
CA LEU A 222 -10.41 10.74 -12.33
C LEU A 222 -10.22 9.85 -13.57
N ILE A 223 -9.24 10.15 -14.40
CA ILE A 223 -8.95 9.34 -15.60
C ILE A 223 -8.55 7.92 -15.22
N VAL A 224 -7.64 7.78 -14.25
CA VAL A 224 -7.15 6.48 -13.78
C VAL A 224 -8.29 5.66 -13.17
N SER A 225 -9.11 6.25 -12.30
CA SER A 225 -10.22 5.54 -11.65
C SER A 225 -11.27 5.06 -12.66
N ILE A 226 -11.57 5.84 -13.70
CA ILE A 226 -12.49 5.43 -14.77
C ILE A 226 -11.89 4.26 -15.57
N ILE A 227 -10.62 4.36 -15.94
CA ILE A 227 -9.93 3.29 -16.69
C ILE A 227 -9.89 2.00 -15.85
N GLU A 228 -9.49 2.09 -14.58
CA GLU A 228 -9.48 0.94 -13.66
C GLU A 228 -10.87 0.33 -13.51
N PHE A 229 -11.89 1.15 -13.29
CA PHE A 229 -13.26 0.69 -13.19
C PHE A 229 -13.70 -0.11 -14.42
N LEU A 230 -13.48 0.43 -15.62
CA LEU A 230 -13.88 -0.22 -16.88
C LEU A 230 -13.08 -1.51 -17.11
N LEU A 231 -11.77 -1.51 -16.91
CA LEU A 231 -10.93 -2.69 -17.07
C LEU A 231 -11.33 -3.81 -16.12
N ILE A 232 -11.56 -3.48 -14.85
CA ILE A 232 -11.94 -4.48 -13.85
C ILE A 232 -13.37 -4.98 -14.09
N PHE A 233 -14.30 -4.11 -14.48
CA PHE A 233 -15.65 -4.48 -14.83
C PHE A 233 -15.65 -5.53 -15.96
N VAL A 234 -14.95 -5.25 -17.05
CA VAL A 234 -14.83 -6.17 -18.20
C VAL A 234 -14.12 -7.46 -17.79
N TRP A 235 -13.06 -7.35 -16.98
CA TRP A 235 -12.30 -8.51 -16.51
C TRP A 235 -13.14 -9.44 -15.62
N LEU A 236 -13.89 -8.89 -14.68
CA LEU A 236 -14.76 -9.67 -13.79
C LEU A 236 -15.84 -10.40 -14.58
N GLU A 237 -16.48 -9.72 -15.53
CA GLU A 237 -17.49 -10.32 -16.38
C GLU A 237 -16.89 -11.40 -17.30
N TYR A 238 -15.73 -11.14 -17.90
CA TYR A 238 -15.01 -12.15 -18.69
C TYR A 238 -14.68 -13.39 -17.85
N ARG A 239 -14.20 -13.19 -16.63
CA ARG A 239 -13.86 -14.29 -15.70
C ARG A 239 -15.11 -15.05 -15.27
N ALA A 240 -16.21 -14.37 -14.98
CA ALA A 240 -17.49 -15.00 -14.65
C ALA A 240 -17.96 -15.93 -15.78
N ARG A 241 -18.00 -15.41 -17.01
CA ARG A 241 -18.38 -16.20 -18.20
C ARG A 241 -17.42 -17.36 -18.46
N LYS A 242 -16.11 -17.14 -18.29
CA LYS A 242 -15.10 -18.20 -18.49
C LYS A 242 -15.25 -19.32 -17.46
N PHE A 243 -15.53 -19.01 -16.20
CA PHE A 243 -15.76 -20.02 -15.18
C PHE A 243 -17.04 -20.82 -15.49
N THR A 244 -18.14 -20.16 -15.84
CA THR A 244 -19.40 -20.83 -16.24
C THR A 244 -19.19 -21.74 -17.44
N LYS A 245 -18.47 -21.26 -18.48
CA LYS A 245 -18.15 -22.06 -19.68
C LYS A 245 -17.30 -23.29 -19.35
N ASN A 246 -16.44 -23.21 -18.33
CA ASN A 246 -15.60 -24.33 -17.88
C ASN A 246 -16.33 -25.25 -16.87
N GLY A 247 -17.61 -25.08 -16.65
CA GLY A 247 -18.44 -25.93 -15.78
C GLY A 247 -18.21 -25.66 -14.26
N TYR A 248 -17.69 -24.47 -13.89
CA TYR A 248 -17.58 -24.07 -12.49
C TYR A 248 -18.82 -23.31 -12.07
N TYR A 249 -19.65 -23.92 -11.27
CA TYR A 249 -20.87 -23.35 -10.72
C TYR A 249 -20.75 -23.12 -9.21
N PHE A 250 -21.82 -22.62 -8.58
CA PHE A 250 -21.85 -22.25 -7.16
C PHE A 250 -21.55 -23.44 -6.24
N ASP A 251 -22.19 -24.58 -6.45
CA ASP A 251 -22.07 -25.81 -5.64
C ASP A 251 -21.04 -26.81 -6.15
N ASP A 252 -19.97 -26.34 -6.78
CA ASP A 252 -18.90 -27.21 -7.27
C ASP A 252 -18.25 -27.97 -6.09
N ALA A 253 -18.31 -29.32 -6.14
CA ALA A 253 -17.73 -30.20 -5.11
C ALA A 253 -16.23 -30.01 -4.90
N ARG A 254 -15.52 -29.39 -5.86
CA ARG A 254 -14.09 -29.04 -5.79
C ARG A 254 -13.80 -27.87 -4.86
N LEU A 255 -14.82 -27.26 -4.26
CA LEU A 255 -14.72 -26.14 -3.31
C LEU A 255 -14.93 -26.54 -1.85
N LYS A 256 -15.10 -27.85 -1.60
CA LYS A 256 -15.23 -28.41 -0.25
C LYS A 256 -13.85 -28.67 0.37
#